data_83abd8ec47a568a85877a9d420ae93c9
#
_entry.id   83abd8ec47a568a85877a9d420ae93c9
#
_cell.length_a   1.000
_cell.length_b   1.000
_cell.length_c   1.000
_cell.angle_alpha   90.00
_cell.angle_beta   90.00
_cell.angle_gamma   90.00
#
_symmetry.space_group_name_H-M   'P 1'
#
loop_
_entity.id
_entity.type
_entity.pdbx_description
1 polymer ?
#
loop_
_entity_poly.entity_id
_entity_poly.type
_entity_poly.pdbx_seq_one_letter_code
_entity_poly.pdbx_strand_id
1 'polypeptide(L)'
;MHEAVSGKKIVYLYRIAEKAKEEAAKNLAFTTENGRTKSKDAESTATKDGSIRTPGAAETEITATAVLSKGDKLIAELEDAMDSDKLIEIWEVNLEDSAEPGPNKFKGMYFQGYLTEVEITSSAEENVEVSLTFGINGSGKRGDVTVTTQQQEVAAYVFKDTTQES
;
A
#
# COMPACT_ATOMS: atom_id res chain seq x y z
N MET A 1 -13.19 -24.50 -6.07
CA MET A 1 -11.73 -24.58 -6.25
C MET A 1 -11.10 -23.29 -5.76
N HIS A 2 -10.01 -23.40 -5.03
CA HIS A 2 -9.30 -22.22 -4.52
C HIS A 2 -8.17 -21.87 -5.48
N GLU A 3 -8.11 -20.60 -5.86
CA GLU A 3 -7.05 -20.11 -6.73
C GLU A 3 -6.16 -19.13 -5.94
N ALA A 4 -4.87 -19.12 -6.25
CA ALA A 4 -3.94 -18.22 -5.59
C ALA A 4 -4.09 -16.79 -6.14
N VAL A 5 -3.96 -15.80 -5.27
CA VAL A 5 -3.96 -14.39 -5.67
C VAL A 5 -2.56 -14.02 -6.15
N SER A 6 -2.49 -13.42 -7.35
CA SER A 6 -1.23 -12.94 -7.90
C SER A 6 -0.78 -11.68 -7.18
N GLY A 7 0.50 -11.60 -6.82
CA GLY A 7 1.06 -10.39 -6.22
C GLY A 7 0.97 -9.16 -7.11
N LYS A 8 0.94 -9.34 -8.43
CA LYS A 8 0.76 -8.24 -9.38
C LYS A 8 -0.64 -7.62 -9.34
N LYS A 9 -1.61 -8.34 -8.79
CA LYS A 9 -3.00 -7.91 -8.67
C LYS A 9 -3.31 -7.21 -7.36
N ILE A 10 -2.38 -7.22 -6.41
CA ILE A 10 -2.50 -6.44 -5.19
C ILE A 10 -1.76 -5.13 -5.41
N VAL A 11 -2.49 -4.03 -5.42
CA VAL A 11 -1.90 -2.70 -5.64
C VAL A 11 -2.16 -1.81 -4.43
N TYR A 12 -1.24 -0.89 -4.21
CA TYR A 12 -1.32 0.08 -3.14
C TYR A 12 -1.38 1.49 -3.72
N LEU A 13 -2.27 2.30 -3.17
CA LEU A 13 -2.43 3.70 -3.55
C LEU A 13 -2.17 4.57 -2.33
N TYR A 14 -1.59 5.73 -2.55
CA TYR A 14 -1.17 6.64 -1.48
C TYR A 14 -1.66 8.05 -1.73
N ARG A 15 -2.01 8.75 -0.66
CA ARG A 15 -2.36 10.15 -0.72
C ARG A 15 -2.05 10.80 0.61
N ILE A 16 -1.55 12.03 0.58
CA ILE A 16 -1.38 12.81 1.80
C ILE A 16 -2.76 13.32 2.20
N ALA A 17 -3.18 13.06 3.44
CA ALA A 17 -4.56 13.31 3.87
C ALA A 17 -5.00 14.77 3.68
N GLU A 18 -4.11 15.74 3.88
CA GLU A 18 -4.40 17.16 3.66
C GLU A 18 -4.81 17.47 2.23
N LYS A 19 -4.33 16.68 1.25
CA LYS A 19 -4.58 16.91 -0.17
C LYS A 19 -5.79 16.15 -0.69
N ALA A 20 -6.60 15.56 0.20
CA ALA A 20 -7.75 14.75 -0.20
C ALA A 20 -8.77 15.50 -1.05
N LYS A 21 -8.91 16.80 -0.85
CA LYS A 21 -9.83 17.63 -1.62
C LYS A 21 -9.24 18.12 -2.94
N GLU A 22 -7.95 18.01 -3.13
CA GLU A 22 -7.23 18.55 -4.27
C GLU A 22 -6.79 17.48 -5.27
N GLU A 23 -6.53 16.28 -4.81
CA GLU A 23 -6.01 15.22 -5.68
C GLU A 23 -6.46 13.83 -5.26
N ALA A 24 -6.48 12.92 -6.23
CA ALA A 24 -6.78 11.52 -6.00
C ALA A 24 -5.53 10.78 -5.52
N ALA A 25 -5.73 9.58 -4.97
CA ALA A 25 -4.64 8.72 -4.57
C ALA A 25 -3.82 8.26 -5.78
N LYS A 26 -2.53 8.06 -5.58
CA LYS A 26 -1.57 7.69 -6.62
C LYS A 26 -0.88 6.37 -6.28
N ASN A 27 -0.58 5.58 -7.30
CA ASN A 27 0.27 4.42 -7.13
C ASN A 27 1.75 4.83 -7.23
N LEU A 28 2.61 4.02 -6.63
CA LEU A 28 4.05 4.21 -6.70
C LEU A 28 4.56 3.50 -7.95
N ALA A 29 5.23 4.24 -8.84
CA ALA A 29 5.76 3.67 -10.08
C ALA A 29 6.87 2.64 -9.79
N PHE A 30 6.94 1.61 -10.63
CA PHE A 30 7.94 0.56 -10.57
C PHE A 30 8.05 -0.14 -9.20
N THR A 31 6.93 -0.34 -8.54
CA THR A 31 6.89 -1.10 -7.29
C THR A 31 7.26 -2.56 -7.55
N THR A 32 8.23 -3.06 -6.79
CA THR A 32 8.68 -4.45 -6.90
C THR A 32 8.07 -5.33 -5.82
N GLU A 33 7.76 -4.75 -4.67
CA GLU A 33 7.23 -5.51 -3.55
C GLU A 33 6.45 -4.61 -2.60
N ASN A 34 5.35 -5.15 -2.07
CA ASN A 34 4.62 -4.55 -0.96
C ASN A 34 4.42 -5.60 0.13
N GLY A 35 4.36 -5.15 1.36
CA GLY A 35 4.05 -6.01 2.50
C GLY A 35 3.12 -5.33 3.47
N ARG A 36 2.33 -6.10 4.15
CA ARG A 36 1.49 -5.63 5.25
C ARG A 36 1.57 -6.64 6.38
N THR A 37 2.05 -6.19 7.52
CA THR A 37 2.19 -7.02 8.71
C THR A 37 1.28 -6.48 9.79
N LYS A 38 0.49 -7.36 10.38
CA LYS A 38 -0.35 -7.03 11.52
C LYS A 38 0.01 -7.98 12.65
N SER A 39 0.39 -7.42 13.78
CA SER A 39 0.81 -8.21 14.93
C SER A 39 0.07 -7.77 16.18
N LYS A 40 -0.01 -8.67 17.12
CA LYS A 40 -0.71 -8.43 18.37
C LYS A 40 -0.03 -9.25 19.46
N ASP A 41 0.44 -8.57 20.49
CA ASP A 41 1.02 -9.25 21.63
C ASP A 41 -0.10 -9.84 22.50
N ALA A 42 0.17 -10.98 23.10
CA ALA A 42 -0.72 -11.61 24.04
C ALA A 42 0.11 -12.00 25.27
N GLU A 43 -0.02 -11.21 26.33
CA GLU A 43 0.72 -11.46 27.57
C GLU A 43 0.23 -12.73 28.24
N SER A 44 1.16 -13.51 28.76
CA SER A 44 0.85 -14.74 29.48
C SER A 44 0.86 -14.45 30.98
N THR A 45 -0.23 -14.78 31.67
CA THR A 45 -0.33 -14.65 33.10
C THR A 45 -0.49 -16.04 33.72
N ALA A 46 0.38 -16.39 34.65
CA ALA A 46 0.30 -17.66 35.36
C ALA A 46 -0.81 -17.59 36.40
N THR A 47 -1.66 -18.61 36.41
CA THR A 47 -2.71 -18.80 37.42
C THR A 47 -2.57 -20.17 38.03
N LYS A 48 -3.32 -20.44 39.10
CA LYS A 48 -3.33 -21.76 39.74
C LYS A 48 -3.87 -22.85 38.82
N ASP A 49 -4.69 -22.48 37.83
CA ASP A 49 -5.30 -23.41 36.88
C ASP A 49 -4.55 -23.49 35.54
N GLY A 50 -3.37 -22.86 35.43
CA GLY A 50 -2.55 -22.79 34.23
C GLY A 50 -2.31 -21.36 33.78
N SER A 51 -1.71 -21.20 32.61
CA SER A 51 -1.43 -19.88 32.07
C SER A 51 -2.58 -19.39 31.19
N ILE A 52 -2.92 -18.12 31.32
CA ILE A 52 -3.87 -17.46 30.45
C ILE A 52 -3.17 -16.37 29.66
N ARG A 53 -3.66 -16.07 28.46
CA ARG A 53 -3.13 -15.00 27.63
C ARG A 53 -4.12 -13.87 27.51
N THR A 54 -3.63 -12.64 27.64
CA THR A 54 -4.43 -11.44 27.48
C THR A 54 -3.92 -10.71 26.25
N PRO A 55 -4.75 -10.54 25.19
CA PRO A 55 -4.29 -9.85 23.98
C PRO A 55 -4.11 -8.36 24.22
N GLY A 56 -3.03 -7.81 23.66
CA GLY A 56 -2.76 -6.39 23.65
C GLY A 56 -3.34 -5.70 22.42
N ALA A 57 -2.91 -4.49 22.17
CA ALA A 57 -3.33 -3.74 20.98
C ALA A 57 -2.65 -4.29 19.73
N ALA A 58 -3.36 -4.27 18.61
CA ALA A 58 -2.80 -4.65 17.31
C ALA A 58 -1.93 -3.53 16.76
N GLU A 59 -0.81 -3.92 16.12
CA GLU A 59 0.06 -3.00 15.39
C GLU A 59 0.09 -3.41 13.93
N THR A 60 -0.05 -2.44 13.04
CA THR A 60 -0.04 -2.68 11.60
C THR A 60 1.07 -1.85 10.96
N GLU A 61 1.81 -2.49 10.06
CA GLU A 61 2.89 -1.87 9.32
C GLU A 61 2.76 -2.21 7.84
N ILE A 62 2.95 -1.22 6.98
CA ILE A 62 2.93 -1.41 5.53
C ILE A 62 4.29 -1.04 4.98
N THR A 63 4.81 -1.88 4.08
CA THR A 63 6.10 -1.64 3.42
C THR A 63 5.92 -1.59 1.91
N ALA A 64 6.78 -0.84 1.25
CA ALA A 64 6.82 -0.77 -0.20
C ALA A 64 8.27 -0.66 -0.66
N THR A 65 8.60 -1.42 -1.70
CA THR A 65 9.90 -1.33 -2.36
C THR A 65 9.69 -1.04 -3.83
N ALA A 66 10.43 -0.08 -4.36
CA ALA A 66 10.28 0.35 -5.74
C ALA A 66 11.62 0.77 -6.34
N VAL A 67 11.70 0.69 -7.67
CA VAL A 67 12.82 1.28 -8.42
C VAL A 67 12.46 2.76 -8.64
N LEU A 68 13.39 3.65 -8.33
CA LEU A 68 13.15 5.09 -8.47
C LEU A 68 12.95 5.46 -9.94
N SER A 69 11.84 6.13 -10.24
CA SER A 69 11.50 6.57 -11.57
C SER A 69 11.82 8.05 -11.76
N LYS A 70 12.36 8.39 -12.92
CA LYS A 70 12.55 9.79 -13.29
C LYS A 70 11.17 10.45 -13.45
N GLY A 71 10.99 11.60 -12.83
CA GLY A 71 9.75 12.37 -12.94
C GLY A 71 8.63 11.93 -11.98
N ASP A 72 8.81 10.86 -11.23
CA ASP A 72 7.87 10.49 -10.19
C ASP A 72 8.12 11.36 -8.95
N LYS A 73 7.11 12.13 -8.58
CA LYS A 73 7.20 13.06 -7.46
C LYS A 73 6.64 12.48 -6.16
N LEU A 74 5.99 11.33 -6.22
CA LEU A 74 5.32 10.74 -5.06
C LEU A 74 6.29 10.46 -3.91
N ILE A 75 7.46 9.92 -4.22
CA ILE A 75 8.46 9.61 -3.19
C ILE A 75 8.91 10.87 -2.45
N ALA A 76 9.17 11.95 -3.20
CA ALA A 76 9.54 13.23 -2.60
C ALA A 76 8.40 13.80 -1.75
N GLU A 77 7.16 13.69 -2.23
CA GLU A 77 5.99 14.14 -1.47
C GLU A 77 5.82 13.35 -0.17
N LEU A 78 6.04 12.04 -0.21
CA LEU A 78 5.95 11.19 0.98
C LEU A 78 7.07 11.49 1.98
N GLU A 79 8.28 11.72 1.49
CA GLU A 79 9.41 12.09 2.34
C GLU A 79 9.17 13.45 3.01
N ASP A 80 8.67 14.43 2.25
CA ASP A 80 8.30 15.73 2.81
C ASP A 80 7.18 15.60 3.85
N ALA A 81 6.23 14.70 3.62
CA ALA A 81 5.17 14.42 4.58
C ALA A 81 5.73 13.81 5.87
N MET A 82 6.75 12.96 5.76
CA MET A 82 7.43 12.39 6.91
C MET A 82 8.09 13.49 7.75
N ASP A 83 8.81 14.41 7.09
CA ASP A 83 9.50 15.51 7.77
C ASP A 83 8.54 16.49 8.43
N SER A 84 7.34 16.63 7.89
CA SER A 84 6.32 17.57 8.38
C SER A 84 5.26 16.89 9.25
N ASP A 85 5.44 15.63 9.59
CA ASP A 85 4.50 14.83 10.40
C ASP A 85 3.09 14.80 9.82
N LYS A 86 2.96 14.70 8.50
CA LYS A 86 1.67 14.66 7.83
C LYS A 86 1.09 13.26 7.78
N LEU A 87 -0.21 13.15 8.00
CA LEU A 87 -0.93 11.89 7.91
C LEU A 87 -1.02 11.44 6.45
N ILE A 88 -0.80 10.17 6.22
CA ILE A 88 -0.86 9.56 4.88
C ILE A 88 -2.01 8.57 4.85
N GLU A 89 -2.79 8.61 3.78
CA GLU A 89 -3.84 7.65 3.50
C GLU A 89 -3.29 6.57 2.56
N ILE A 90 -3.59 5.31 2.84
CA ILE A 90 -3.11 4.17 2.06
C ILE A 90 -4.27 3.25 1.76
N TRP A 91 -4.38 2.80 0.51
CA TRP A 91 -5.36 1.80 0.09
C TRP A 91 -4.64 0.56 -0.43
N GLU A 92 -5.03 -0.60 0.09
CA GLU A 92 -4.61 -1.90 -0.43
C GLU A 92 -5.79 -2.46 -1.22
N VAL A 93 -5.58 -2.79 -2.49
CA VAL A 93 -6.66 -3.17 -3.39
C VAL A 93 -6.35 -4.50 -4.06
N ASN A 94 -7.33 -5.39 -4.10
CA ASN A 94 -7.23 -6.65 -4.84
C ASN A 94 -7.96 -6.51 -6.17
N LEU A 95 -7.23 -6.42 -7.27
CA LEU A 95 -7.79 -6.25 -8.61
C LEU A 95 -8.50 -7.51 -9.13
N GLU A 96 -8.35 -8.65 -8.44
CA GLU A 96 -9.06 -9.88 -8.79
C GLU A 96 -10.43 -9.97 -8.11
N ASP A 97 -10.75 -9.03 -7.22
CA ASP A 97 -11.98 -9.03 -6.44
C ASP A 97 -12.81 -7.78 -6.74
N SER A 98 -13.58 -7.85 -7.80
CA SER A 98 -14.42 -6.74 -8.24
C SER A 98 -15.55 -6.45 -7.23
N ALA A 99 -15.86 -5.17 -7.05
CA ALA A 99 -16.93 -4.72 -6.19
C ALA A 99 -18.08 -4.13 -7.01
N GLU A 100 -19.29 -4.34 -6.54
CA GLU A 100 -20.51 -3.76 -7.14
C GLU A 100 -20.84 -2.41 -6.48
N PRO A 101 -21.46 -1.45 -7.20
CA PRO A 101 -21.70 -1.46 -8.64
C PRO A 101 -20.61 -0.72 -9.41
N GLY A 102 -20.33 -1.19 -10.58
CA GLY A 102 -19.63 -0.43 -11.59
C GLY A 102 -18.22 -0.86 -11.89
N PRO A 103 -17.68 -0.40 -13.05
CA PRO A 103 -16.32 -0.68 -13.45
C PRO A 103 -15.34 0.06 -12.54
N ASN A 104 -14.13 -0.45 -12.46
CA ASN A 104 -13.01 0.16 -11.73
C ASN A 104 -13.18 0.20 -10.21
N LYS A 105 -14.15 -0.56 -9.67
CA LYS A 105 -14.29 -0.73 -8.22
C LYS A 105 -13.87 -2.13 -7.80
N PHE A 106 -13.08 -2.19 -6.74
CA PHE A 106 -12.50 -3.44 -6.24
C PHE A 106 -12.54 -3.44 -4.73
N LYS A 107 -12.56 -4.63 -4.15
CA LYS A 107 -12.49 -4.75 -2.70
C LYS A 107 -11.08 -4.47 -2.21
N GLY A 108 -11.00 -3.76 -1.11
CA GLY A 108 -9.72 -3.37 -0.55
C GLY A 108 -9.83 -2.93 0.88
N MET A 109 -8.76 -2.32 1.36
CA MET A 109 -8.69 -1.78 2.72
C MET A 109 -8.14 -0.37 2.70
N TYR A 110 -8.61 0.43 3.62
CA TYR A 110 -8.18 1.80 3.82
C TYR A 110 -7.43 1.92 5.13
N PHE A 111 -6.28 2.58 5.10
CA PHE A 111 -5.43 2.80 6.26
C PHE A 111 -5.03 4.26 6.37
N GLN A 112 -4.79 4.68 7.60
CA GLN A 112 -4.17 5.97 7.89
C GLN A 112 -2.92 5.73 8.72
N GLY A 113 -1.87 6.45 8.42
CA GLY A 113 -0.64 6.32 9.18
C GLY A 113 0.42 7.34 8.77
N TYR A 114 1.63 7.05 9.17
CA TYR A 114 2.77 7.94 8.93
C TYR A 114 3.90 7.15 8.31
N LEU A 115 4.63 7.80 7.41
CA LEU A 115 5.87 7.23 6.91
C LEU A 115 6.91 7.29 8.02
N THR A 116 7.44 6.14 8.41
CA THR A 116 8.36 6.02 9.54
C THR A 116 9.80 5.78 9.10
N GLU A 117 10.00 5.28 7.88
CA GLU A 117 11.34 5.02 7.36
C GLU A 117 11.37 5.16 5.84
N VAL A 118 12.39 5.83 5.35
CA VAL A 118 12.72 5.93 3.93
C VAL A 118 14.17 5.49 3.78
N GLU A 119 14.39 4.46 2.97
CA GLU A 119 15.73 4.00 2.66
C GLU A 119 15.95 4.08 1.15
N ILE A 120 16.97 4.81 0.74
CA ILE A 120 17.32 4.95 -0.68
C ILE A 120 18.71 4.37 -0.88
N THR A 121 18.78 3.35 -1.73
CA THR A 121 20.03 2.65 -2.01
C THR A 121 20.44 2.90 -3.46
N SER A 122 21.64 3.43 -3.65
CA SER A 122 22.20 3.65 -4.97
C SER A 122 23.51 2.87 -5.11
N SER A 123 23.60 2.10 -6.19
CA SER A 123 24.73 1.27 -6.50
C SER A 123 25.20 1.57 -7.92
N ALA A 124 26.52 1.45 -8.17
CA ALA A 124 27.10 1.81 -9.46
C ALA A 124 26.55 0.98 -10.62
N GLU A 125 26.13 -0.25 -10.36
CA GLU A 125 25.69 -1.18 -11.40
C GLU A 125 24.18 -1.40 -11.47
N GLU A 126 23.42 -0.81 -10.54
CA GLU A 126 22.00 -1.05 -10.42
C GLU A 126 21.20 0.24 -10.42
N ASN A 127 19.90 0.13 -10.65
CA ASN A 127 18.98 1.25 -10.51
C ASN A 127 18.85 1.63 -9.03
N VAL A 128 18.48 2.87 -8.77
CA VAL A 128 18.24 3.33 -7.40
C VAL A 128 16.98 2.65 -6.89
N GLU A 129 17.08 2.03 -5.71
CA GLU A 129 15.97 1.37 -5.04
C GLU A 129 15.52 2.19 -3.84
N VAL A 130 14.20 2.27 -3.66
CA VAL A 130 13.58 2.97 -2.53
C VAL A 130 12.75 2.00 -1.73
N SER A 131 12.96 1.97 -0.42
CA SER A 131 12.15 1.19 0.51
C SER A 131 11.46 2.12 1.48
N LEU A 132 10.15 1.96 1.63
CA LEU A 132 9.32 2.78 2.49
C LEU A 132 8.67 1.90 3.56
N THR A 133 8.58 2.42 4.77
CA THR A 133 7.88 1.77 5.88
C THR A 133 6.88 2.76 6.47
N PHE A 134 5.63 2.31 6.61
CA PHE A 134 4.54 3.11 7.18
C PHE A 134 4.05 2.48 8.47
N GLY A 135 4.01 3.26 9.54
CA GLY A 135 3.34 2.88 10.78
C GLY A 135 1.87 3.27 10.69
N ILE A 136 0.97 2.31 10.89
CA ILE A 136 -0.45 2.49 10.65
C ILE A 136 -1.20 2.72 11.97
N ASN A 137 -2.13 3.66 11.94
CA ASN A 137 -3.05 3.89 13.05
C ASN A 137 -4.18 2.86 13.00
N GLY A 138 -4.32 2.09 14.06
CA GLY A 138 -5.37 1.07 14.13
C GLY A 138 -5.14 -0.11 13.18
N SER A 139 -6.23 -0.71 12.72
CA SER A 139 -6.20 -1.96 11.94
C SER A 139 -6.70 -1.81 10.50
N GLY A 140 -7.06 -0.59 10.08
CA GLY A 140 -7.64 -0.36 8.77
C GLY A 140 -9.13 -0.67 8.69
N LYS A 141 -9.72 -0.37 7.56
CA LYS A 141 -11.14 -0.61 7.27
C LYS A 141 -11.29 -1.23 5.90
N ARG A 142 -12.14 -2.24 5.80
CA ARG A 142 -12.49 -2.84 4.52
C ARG A 142 -13.53 -1.99 3.80
N GLY A 143 -13.43 -1.95 2.49
CA GLY A 143 -14.36 -1.19 1.66
C GLY A 143 -14.09 -1.38 0.19
N ASP A 144 -14.81 -0.62 -0.62
CA ASP A 144 -14.66 -0.66 -2.06
C ASP A 144 -13.80 0.51 -2.53
N VAL A 145 -12.81 0.20 -3.36
CA VAL A 145 -11.80 1.16 -3.80
C VAL A 145 -11.90 1.34 -5.31
N THR A 146 -11.84 2.59 -5.76
CA THR A 146 -11.81 2.91 -7.18
C THR A 146 -10.35 2.94 -7.65
N VAL A 147 -10.06 2.14 -8.70
CA VAL A 147 -8.74 2.09 -9.33
C VAL A 147 -8.94 2.44 -10.80
N THR A 148 -8.24 3.47 -11.27
CA THR A 148 -8.40 3.91 -12.65
C THR A 148 -7.89 2.85 -13.64
N THR A 149 -8.40 2.88 -14.86
CA THR A 149 -7.93 1.96 -15.92
C THR A 149 -6.42 2.04 -16.10
N GLN A 150 -5.86 3.23 -16.05
CA GLN A 150 -4.42 3.43 -16.17
C GLN A 150 -3.65 2.76 -15.03
N GLN A 151 -4.13 2.88 -13.79
CA GLN A 151 -3.51 2.23 -12.63
C GLN A 151 -3.59 0.70 -12.74
N GLN A 152 -4.69 0.18 -13.26
CA GLN A 152 -4.86 -1.25 -13.49
C GLN A 152 -3.90 -1.77 -14.55
N GLU A 153 -3.68 -1.01 -15.61
CA GLU A 153 -2.77 -1.37 -16.70
C GLU A 153 -1.32 -1.47 -16.22
N VAL A 154 -0.91 -0.57 -15.34
CA VAL A 154 0.43 -0.62 -14.74
C VAL A 154 0.61 -1.90 -13.94
N ALA A 155 -0.42 -2.33 -13.23
CA ALA A 155 -0.36 -3.54 -12.39
C ALA A 155 -0.48 -4.82 -13.21
N ALA A 156 -1.25 -4.83 -14.29
CA ALA A 156 -1.66 -6.04 -14.98
C ALA A 156 -1.00 -6.26 -16.35
N TYR A 157 -0.36 -5.30 -16.91
CA TYR A 157 0.24 -5.34 -18.24
C TYR A 157 -0.75 -5.84 -19.30
N VAL A 158 -1.55 -4.93 -19.84
CA VAL A 158 -2.58 -5.24 -20.82
C VAL A 158 -2.02 -5.19 -22.25
N PHE A 159 -2.41 -6.15 -23.09
CA PHE A 159 -2.02 -6.14 -24.50
C PHE A 159 -2.55 -4.90 -25.22
N LYS A 160 -1.69 -4.29 -26.04
CA LYS A 160 -2.07 -3.17 -26.89
C LYS A 160 -1.67 -3.47 -28.33
N ASP A 161 -2.55 -3.10 -29.27
CA ASP A 161 -2.26 -3.21 -30.68
C ASP A 161 -1.29 -2.09 -31.11
N THR A 162 -0.63 -2.30 -32.24
CA THR A 162 0.32 -1.34 -32.81
C THR A 162 -0.37 -0.12 -33.45
N THR A 163 -1.68 -0.15 -33.61
CA THR A 163 -2.44 0.97 -34.20
C THR A 163 -2.46 2.17 -33.26
N GLN A 164 -2.63 3.33 -33.86
CA GLN A 164 -2.70 4.59 -33.09
C GLN A 164 -3.89 4.58 -32.13
N GLU A 165 -3.65 4.96 -30.90
CA GLU A 165 -4.71 5.07 -29.90
C GLU A 165 -5.54 6.33 -30.15
N SER A 166 -6.85 6.23 -29.97
CA SER A 166 -7.79 7.34 -30.11
C SER A 166 -7.96 8.11 -28.82
#